data_aa5e7671842a0378598a6303cb84ef14
#
_entry.id   aa5e7671842a0378598a6303cb84ef14
#
_cell.length_a   1.000
_cell.length_b   1.000
_cell.length_c   1.000
_cell.angle_alpha   90.00
_cell.angle_beta   90.00
_cell.angle_gamma   90.00
#
_symmetry.space_group_name_H-M   'P 1'
#
loop_
_entity.id
_entity.type
_entity.pdbx_description
1 polymer ?
#
loop_
_entity_poly.entity_id
_entity_poly.type
_entity_poly.pdbx_seq_one_letter_code
_entity_poly.pdbx_strand_id
1 'polypeptide(L)'
;MSLSRRQRRKNARINNTLLLILIGVMVLTIPVFVVNMIRVRNVETGKGETIEETEKIDNEFSNAYYSIGYNATDISKEYFRQLDEAVSAGTDQSAIAQALVKCFVTEYYTWTNKDGNYDIGGMQYIFSDRRSDFEKYTRYGFYADLDLYLTQYDRSQLIQVKDVTVDSCEQTESFTPQGSEVSYNCWTVNASWTYEEGTSMNTYDIQSSAEFLVVDHDGRLEIAAIDRPEEVVEDVYTEW
;
A
#
# COMPACT_ATOMS: atom_id res chain seq x y z
N MET A 1 40.83 -24.53 -51.82
CA MET A 1 40.87 -23.23 -52.56
C MET A 1 41.54 -22.19 -51.69
N SER A 2 42.83 -21.84 -51.96
CA SER A 2 43.59 -20.89 -51.11
C SER A 2 43.34 -19.47 -51.57
N LEU A 3 42.84 -18.62 -50.64
CA LEU A 3 42.65 -17.20 -50.89
C LEU A 3 43.95 -16.50 -51.35
N SER A 4 43.91 -15.66 -52.40
CA SER A 4 45.05 -14.95 -52.92
C SER A 4 45.62 -13.97 -51.84
N ARG A 5 46.97 -13.70 -51.87
CA ARG A 5 47.63 -12.80 -50.91
C ARG A 5 46.95 -11.39 -50.87
N ARG A 6 46.34 -10.96 -51.96
CA ARG A 6 45.64 -9.67 -52.05
C ARG A 6 44.29 -9.67 -51.32
N GLN A 7 43.57 -10.79 -51.34
CA GLN A 7 42.35 -10.99 -50.56
C GLN A 7 42.61 -11.11 -49.05
N ARG A 8 43.65 -11.79 -48.63
CA ARG A 8 44.07 -11.87 -47.23
C ARG A 8 44.41 -10.50 -46.63
N ARG A 9 45.06 -9.62 -47.41
CA ARG A 9 45.40 -8.23 -46.97
C ARG A 9 44.13 -7.35 -46.91
N LYS A 10 43.16 -7.51 -47.82
CA LYS A 10 41.88 -6.79 -47.74
C LYS A 10 41.05 -7.23 -46.54
N ASN A 11 40.94 -8.52 -46.32
CA ASN A 11 40.21 -9.04 -45.17
C ASN A 11 40.85 -8.64 -43.80
N ALA A 12 42.19 -8.63 -43.72
CA ALA A 12 42.87 -8.16 -42.53
C ALA A 12 42.66 -6.66 -42.28
N ARG A 13 42.57 -5.82 -43.33
CA ARG A 13 42.30 -4.40 -43.19
C ARG A 13 40.86 -4.16 -42.75
N ILE A 14 39.90 -4.91 -43.35
CA ILE A 14 38.48 -4.83 -42.98
C ILE A 14 38.27 -5.30 -41.53
N ASN A 15 38.93 -6.37 -41.11
CA ASN A 15 38.84 -6.85 -39.73
C ASN A 15 39.45 -5.85 -38.71
N ASN A 16 40.58 -5.22 -39.06
CA ASN A 16 41.16 -4.20 -38.20
C ASN A 16 40.29 -2.94 -38.11
N THR A 17 39.64 -2.54 -39.21
CA THR A 17 38.73 -1.39 -39.23
C THR A 17 37.50 -1.69 -38.41
N LEU A 18 36.90 -2.88 -38.58
CA LEU A 18 35.80 -3.35 -37.75
C LEU A 18 36.16 -3.42 -36.27
N LEU A 19 37.32 -3.92 -35.94
CA LEU A 19 37.84 -3.97 -34.56
C LEU A 19 37.96 -2.56 -33.95
N LEU A 20 38.49 -1.60 -34.72
CA LEU A 20 38.65 -0.21 -34.27
C LEU A 20 37.30 0.46 -34.06
N ILE A 21 36.32 0.20 -34.91
CA ILE A 21 34.92 0.70 -34.75
C ILE A 21 34.31 0.10 -33.50
N LEU A 22 34.47 -1.20 -33.28
CA LEU A 22 33.96 -1.91 -32.09
C LEU A 22 34.57 -1.37 -30.78
N ILE A 23 35.88 -1.12 -30.77
CA ILE A 23 36.57 -0.49 -29.64
C ILE A 23 36.08 0.94 -29.45
N GLY A 24 35.90 1.71 -30.52
CA GLY A 24 35.38 3.09 -30.47
C GLY A 24 33.96 3.14 -29.87
N VAL A 25 33.08 2.20 -30.23
CA VAL A 25 31.73 2.08 -29.67
C VAL A 25 31.80 1.70 -28.18
N MET A 26 32.67 0.76 -27.81
CA MET A 26 32.88 0.37 -26.40
C MET A 26 33.38 1.54 -25.56
N VAL A 27 34.35 2.32 -26.06
CA VAL A 27 34.89 3.48 -25.34
C VAL A 27 33.86 4.58 -25.13
N LEU A 28 32.88 4.72 -26.05
CA LEU A 28 31.79 5.69 -25.92
C LEU A 28 30.64 5.19 -25.03
N THR A 29 30.36 3.90 -25.02
CA THR A 29 29.24 3.34 -24.26
C THR A 29 29.57 3.09 -22.78
N ILE A 30 30.83 2.74 -22.46
CA ILE A 30 31.26 2.49 -21.08
C ILE A 30 31.13 3.74 -20.20
N PRO A 31 31.56 4.95 -20.59
CA PRO A 31 31.36 6.14 -19.77
C PRO A 31 29.88 6.49 -19.56
N VAL A 32 29.02 6.31 -20.56
CA VAL A 32 27.58 6.55 -20.45
C VAL A 32 26.95 5.56 -19.47
N PHE A 33 27.36 4.29 -19.53
CA PHE A 33 26.89 3.26 -18.61
C PHE A 33 27.38 3.51 -17.18
N VAL A 34 28.65 3.91 -17.02
CA VAL A 34 29.25 4.25 -15.71
C VAL A 34 28.59 5.49 -15.13
N VAL A 35 28.33 6.53 -15.93
CA VAL A 35 27.62 7.74 -15.47
C VAL A 35 26.18 7.41 -15.07
N ASN A 36 25.49 6.57 -15.83
CA ASN A 36 24.15 6.11 -15.45
C ASN A 36 24.17 5.22 -14.19
N MET A 37 25.16 4.32 -14.09
CA MET A 37 25.32 3.49 -12.88
C MET A 37 25.70 4.33 -11.65
N ILE A 38 26.50 5.38 -11.83
CA ILE A 38 26.81 6.33 -10.75
C ILE A 38 25.59 7.19 -10.42
N ARG A 39 24.77 7.58 -11.42
CA ARG A 39 23.48 8.26 -11.15
C ARG A 39 22.51 7.37 -10.39
N VAL A 40 22.37 6.11 -10.79
CA VAL A 40 21.51 5.13 -10.08
C VAL A 40 22.07 4.86 -8.68
N ARG A 41 23.37 4.70 -8.51
CA ARG A 41 23.98 4.54 -7.17
C ARG A 41 23.95 5.81 -6.33
N ASN A 42 24.04 7.00 -6.93
CA ASN A 42 23.86 8.26 -6.21
C ASN A 42 22.38 8.56 -5.90
N VAL A 43 21.44 7.92 -6.59
CA VAL A 43 20.04 7.84 -6.18
C VAL A 43 19.86 6.86 -5.01
N GLU A 44 20.72 5.82 -4.90
CA GLU A 44 20.67 4.88 -3.77
C GLU A 44 21.59 5.26 -2.60
N THR A 45 22.65 6.06 -2.79
CA THR A 45 23.60 6.46 -1.74
C THR A 45 23.81 7.97 -1.60
N GLY A 46 23.31 8.75 -2.54
CA GLY A 46 23.04 10.13 -2.24
C GLY A 46 22.05 10.10 -1.11
N LYS A 47 22.35 10.81 -0.03
CA LYS A 47 21.31 11.59 0.60
C LYS A 47 20.49 12.23 -0.53
N GLY A 48 19.65 11.40 -1.21
CA GLY A 48 18.43 11.89 -1.70
C GLY A 48 17.91 12.59 -0.46
N GLU A 49 17.61 13.82 -0.55
CA GLU A 49 16.41 14.26 0.11
C GLU A 49 15.45 13.11 -0.18
N THR A 50 15.35 12.15 0.73
CA THR A 50 14.09 11.62 1.09
C THR A 50 13.30 12.92 1.13
N ILE A 51 12.49 13.18 0.15
CA ILE A 51 11.21 13.70 0.44
C ILE A 51 10.66 12.58 1.33
N GLU A 52 11.05 12.57 2.59
CA GLU A 52 10.14 12.39 3.67
C GLU A 52 9.11 13.47 3.32
N GLU A 53 8.14 13.13 2.52
CA GLU A 53 6.83 13.63 2.72
C GLU A 53 6.58 13.28 4.18
N THR A 54 7.05 14.18 5.03
CA THR A 54 6.77 14.16 6.45
C THR A 54 5.27 14.27 6.40
N GLU A 55 4.56 13.13 6.54
CA GLU A 55 3.13 13.15 6.80
C GLU A 55 3.01 14.25 7.83
N LYS A 56 2.36 15.35 7.47
CA LYS A 56 2.16 16.43 8.41
C LYS A 56 1.21 15.88 9.46
N ILE A 57 1.81 15.24 10.47
CA ILE A 57 1.09 14.65 11.58
C ILE A 57 0.39 15.81 12.27
N ASP A 58 -0.91 15.70 12.38
CA ASP A 58 -1.67 16.59 13.26
C ASP A 58 -1.33 16.18 14.69
N ASN A 59 -0.47 16.95 15.36
CA ASN A 59 -0.02 16.65 16.72
C ASN A 59 -1.17 16.59 17.73
N GLU A 60 -2.33 17.16 17.40
CA GLU A 60 -3.55 17.06 18.21
C GLU A 60 -4.16 15.64 18.13
N PHE A 61 -3.85 14.89 17.07
CA PHE A 61 -4.36 13.54 16.82
C PHE A 61 -3.22 12.53 16.70
N SER A 62 -2.45 12.38 17.80
CA SER A 62 -1.42 11.36 17.91
C SER A 62 -1.34 10.84 19.34
N ASN A 63 -1.07 9.55 19.51
CA ASN A 63 -0.78 8.91 20.80
C ASN A 63 0.55 8.12 20.74
N ALA A 64 0.82 7.29 21.74
CA ALA A 64 2.07 6.55 21.82
C ALA A 64 2.29 5.57 20.65
N TYR A 65 1.22 5.15 19.96
CA TYR A 65 1.23 4.07 18.98
C TYR A 65 0.78 4.52 17.57
N TYR A 66 -0.15 5.47 17.48
CA TYR A 66 -0.85 5.83 16.25
C TYR A 66 -0.93 7.35 16.07
N SER A 67 -1.09 7.78 14.83
CA SER A 67 -1.34 9.18 14.48
C SER A 67 -2.20 9.23 13.22
N ILE A 68 -2.89 10.35 12.97
CA ILE A 68 -3.57 10.56 11.69
C ILE A 68 -2.96 11.74 10.94
N GLY A 69 -3.08 11.71 9.62
CA GLY A 69 -2.56 12.76 8.75
C GLY A 69 -3.36 14.07 8.88
N TYR A 70 -2.71 15.17 8.52
CA TYR A 70 -3.30 16.52 8.56
C TYR A 70 -4.55 16.68 7.68
N ASN A 71 -4.70 15.83 6.66
CA ASN A 71 -5.83 15.81 5.72
C ASN A 71 -6.92 14.81 6.10
N ALA A 72 -6.86 14.26 7.33
CA ALA A 72 -7.87 13.33 7.82
C ALA A 72 -9.27 13.95 7.80
N THR A 73 -10.27 13.15 7.41
CA THR A 73 -11.68 13.56 7.41
C THR A 73 -12.22 13.69 8.84
N ASP A 74 -13.35 14.36 9.01
CA ASP A 74 -13.93 14.52 10.34
C ASP A 74 -14.30 13.18 10.97
N ILE A 75 -14.77 12.21 10.16
CA ILE A 75 -15.08 10.87 10.64
C ILE A 75 -13.80 10.11 11.05
N SER A 76 -12.69 10.25 10.30
CA SER A 76 -11.39 9.66 10.70
C SER A 76 -10.91 10.25 12.04
N LYS A 77 -11.07 11.55 12.24
CA LYS A 77 -10.72 12.22 13.51
C LYS A 77 -11.58 11.73 14.68
N GLU A 78 -12.88 11.53 14.42
CA GLU A 78 -13.80 11.00 15.44
C GLU A 78 -13.43 9.58 15.85
N TYR A 79 -13.15 8.68 14.90
CA TYR A 79 -12.75 7.32 15.23
C TYR A 79 -11.35 7.26 15.85
N PHE A 80 -10.46 8.19 15.49
CA PHE A 80 -9.17 8.28 16.15
C PHE A 80 -9.30 8.67 17.63
N ARG A 81 -10.22 9.56 17.99
CA ARG A 81 -10.49 9.85 19.41
C ARG A 81 -10.98 8.61 20.17
N GLN A 82 -11.85 7.80 19.54
CA GLN A 82 -12.31 6.54 20.13
C GLN A 82 -11.13 5.56 20.31
N LEU A 83 -10.22 5.48 19.33
CA LEU A 83 -9.00 4.68 19.44
C LEU A 83 -8.09 5.19 20.57
N ASP A 84 -7.89 6.50 20.66
CA ASP A 84 -7.06 7.11 21.72
C ASP A 84 -7.65 6.88 23.11
N GLU A 85 -8.96 7.02 23.28
CA GLU A 85 -9.67 6.71 24.52
C GLU A 85 -9.50 5.23 24.90
N ALA A 86 -9.66 4.30 23.94
CA ALA A 86 -9.49 2.86 24.19
C ALA A 86 -8.05 2.51 24.57
N VAL A 87 -7.05 3.08 23.88
CA VAL A 87 -5.62 2.91 24.17
C VAL A 87 -5.29 3.47 25.56
N SER A 88 -5.80 4.67 25.89
CA SER A 88 -5.56 5.32 27.17
C SER A 88 -6.20 4.56 28.34
N ALA A 89 -7.36 3.94 28.13
CA ALA A 89 -8.03 3.09 29.11
C ALA A 89 -7.26 1.78 29.38
N GLY A 90 -6.59 1.23 28.37
CA GLY A 90 -5.59 0.16 28.45
C GLY A 90 -6.07 -1.20 28.94
N THR A 91 -7.38 -1.39 29.15
CA THR A 91 -7.94 -2.57 29.82
C THR A 91 -8.63 -3.56 28.90
N ASP A 92 -9.05 -3.14 27.71
CA ASP A 92 -9.81 -3.97 26.78
C ASP A 92 -9.20 -3.94 25.38
N GLN A 93 -8.43 -4.97 25.05
CA GLN A 93 -7.81 -5.12 23.74
C GLN A 93 -8.85 -5.28 22.60
N SER A 94 -10.03 -5.84 22.91
CA SER A 94 -11.13 -5.94 21.95
C SER A 94 -11.66 -4.55 21.58
N ALA A 95 -11.81 -3.64 22.53
CA ALA A 95 -12.21 -2.26 22.27
C ALA A 95 -11.17 -1.52 21.40
N ILE A 96 -9.87 -1.74 21.68
CA ILE A 96 -8.78 -1.17 20.86
C ILE A 96 -8.84 -1.75 19.44
N ALA A 97 -9.02 -3.07 19.27
CA ALA A 97 -9.10 -3.72 17.96
C ALA A 97 -10.27 -3.17 17.12
N GLN A 98 -11.44 -3.00 17.74
CA GLN A 98 -12.61 -2.41 17.08
C GLN A 98 -12.35 -0.96 16.64
N ALA A 99 -11.83 -0.12 17.50
CA ALA A 99 -11.52 1.28 17.19
C ALA A 99 -10.43 1.39 16.11
N LEU A 100 -9.41 0.53 16.16
CA LEU A 100 -8.34 0.46 15.17
C LEU A 100 -8.89 0.12 13.76
N VAL A 101 -9.79 -0.87 13.66
CA VAL A 101 -10.43 -1.24 12.39
C VAL A 101 -11.24 -0.07 11.83
N LYS A 102 -12.00 0.66 12.67
CA LYS A 102 -12.73 1.86 12.23
C LYS A 102 -11.78 2.93 11.67
N CYS A 103 -10.65 3.19 12.33
CA CYS A 103 -9.63 4.10 11.83
C CYS A 103 -9.06 3.64 10.49
N PHE A 104 -8.69 2.36 10.39
CA PHE A 104 -8.17 1.81 9.14
C PHE A 104 -9.15 1.97 7.99
N VAL A 105 -10.41 1.58 8.18
CA VAL A 105 -11.45 1.64 7.15
C VAL A 105 -11.65 3.07 6.66
N THR A 106 -11.75 4.04 7.57
CA THR A 106 -11.94 5.44 7.18
C THR A 106 -10.76 6.05 6.46
N GLU A 107 -9.54 5.64 6.78
CA GLU A 107 -8.35 6.12 6.09
C GLU A 107 -8.11 5.41 4.76
N TYR A 108 -8.30 4.09 4.71
CA TYR A 108 -7.99 3.28 3.54
C TYR A 108 -9.04 3.39 2.44
N TYR A 109 -10.32 3.37 2.77
CA TYR A 109 -11.42 3.40 1.80
C TYR A 109 -11.93 4.83 1.47
N THR A 110 -11.22 5.87 1.92
CA THR A 110 -11.51 7.26 1.56
C THR A 110 -10.47 7.78 0.56
N TRP A 111 -10.95 8.32 -0.57
CA TRP A 111 -10.11 8.88 -1.64
C TRP A 111 -10.19 10.41 -1.74
N THR A 112 -11.20 11.04 -1.14
CA THR A 112 -11.39 12.50 -1.21
C THR A 112 -10.20 13.30 -0.68
N ASN A 113 -9.40 12.72 0.21
CA ASN A 113 -8.25 13.35 0.85
C ASN A 113 -6.89 12.82 0.37
N LYS A 114 -6.85 12.03 -0.71
CA LYS A 114 -5.60 11.46 -1.24
C LYS A 114 -5.00 12.30 -2.35
N ASP A 115 -3.67 12.31 -2.44
CA ASP A 115 -2.93 13.07 -3.45
C ASP A 115 -2.51 12.21 -4.67
N GLY A 116 -2.67 10.91 -4.58
CA GLY A 116 -2.36 9.98 -5.66
C GLY A 116 -2.34 8.54 -5.19
N ASN A 117 -2.03 7.60 -6.10
CA ASN A 117 -2.01 6.16 -5.81
C ASN A 117 -0.89 5.74 -4.81
N TYR A 118 0.03 6.64 -4.53
CA TYR A 118 1.10 6.48 -3.53
C TYR A 118 0.67 6.90 -2.12
N ASP A 119 -0.37 7.73 -2.00
CA ASP A 119 -0.91 8.24 -0.73
C ASP A 119 -1.93 7.24 -0.17
N ILE A 120 -1.41 6.11 0.31
CA ILE A 120 -2.24 5.01 0.83
C ILE A 120 -2.59 5.26 2.28
N GLY A 121 -3.89 5.42 2.56
CA GLY A 121 -4.38 5.57 3.92
C GLY A 121 -4.27 4.30 4.76
N GLY A 122 -4.21 4.46 6.08
CA GLY A 122 -4.28 3.34 7.02
C GLY A 122 -3.02 2.46 7.11
N MET A 123 -1.94 2.80 6.41
CA MET A 123 -0.71 2.00 6.36
C MET A 123 -0.10 1.74 7.73
N GLN A 124 -0.25 2.67 8.66
CA GLN A 124 0.27 2.54 10.01
C GLN A 124 -0.38 1.39 10.81
N TYR A 125 -1.64 1.04 10.49
CA TYR A 125 -2.38 -0.01 11.18
C TYR A 125 -2.07 -1.42 10.66
N ILE A 126 -1.39 -1.53 9.51
CA ILE A 126 -1.02 -2.80 8.90
C ILE A 126 0.17 -3.42 9.64
N PHE A 127 0.11 -4.73 9.84
CA PHE A 127 1.17 -5.54 10.45
C PHE A 127 2.52 -5.22 9.80
N SER A 128 3.47 -4.80 10.63
CA SER A 128 4.74 -4.20 10.18
C SER A 128 5.51 -5.08 9.22
N ASP A 129 5.52 -6.40 9.44
CA ASP A 129 6.22 -7.37 8.59
C ASP A 129 5.58 -7.54 7.20
N ARG A 130 4.33 -7.13 7.03
CA ARG A 130 3.57 -7.23 5.77
C ARG A 130 3.31 -5.88 5.09
N ARG A 131 3.70 -4.79 5.72
CA ARG A 131 3.40 -3.42 5.26
C ARG A 131 3.88 -3.16 3.83
N SER A 132 5.11 -3.56 3.48
CA SER A 132 5.65 -3.38 2.13
C SER A 132 4.90 -4.17 1.05
N ASP A 133 4.43 -5.38 1.36
CA ASP A 133 3.67 -6.18 0.40
C ASP A 133 2.25 -5.65 0.27
N PHE A 134 1.64 -5.21 1.38
CA PHE A 134 0.34 -4.55 1.38
C PHE A 134 0.37 -3.25 0.56
N GLU A 135 1.40 -2.42 0.71
CA GLU A 135 1.60 -1.20 -0.08
C GLU A 135 1.59 -1.51 -1.58
N LYS A 136 2.38 -2.48 -2.02
CA LYS A 136 2.43 -2.88 -3.43
C LYS A 136 1.08 -3.41 -3.92
N TYR A 137 0.46 -4.32 -3.14
CA TYR A 137 -0.84 -4.87 -3.49
C TYR A 137 -1.90 -3.78 -3.65
N THR A 138 -1.94 -2.84 -2.71
CA THR A 138 -2.89 -1.72 -2.73
C THR A 138 -2.65 -0.78 -3.90
N ARG A 139 -1.40 -0.37 -4.13
CA ARG A 139 -1.03 0.57 -5.20
C ARG A 139 -1.40 0.05 -6.59
N TYR A 140 -1.25 -1.25 -6.83
CA TYR A 140 -1.58 -1.88 -8.10
C TYR A 140 -2.97 -2.53 -8.12
N GLY A 141 -3.70 -2.51 -7.02
CA GLY A 141 -5.06 -3.00 -6.86
C GLY A 141 -6.06 -1.87 -6.61
N PHE A 142 -6.51 -1.71 -5.37
CA PHE A 142 -7.57 -0.77 -5.03
C PHE A 142 -7.26 0.70 -5.39
N TYR A 143 -5.98 1.13 -5.28
CA TYR A 143 -5.55 2.49 -5.61
C TYR A 143 -5.03 2.67 -7.04
N ALA A 144 -5.07 1.62 -7.89
CA ALA A 144 -4.42 1.64 -9.20
C ALA A 144 -4.90 2.79 -10.10
N ASP A 145 -6.20 3.07 -10.09
CA ASP A 145 -6.84 4.06 -10.96
C ASP A 145 -7.05 5.43 -10.27
N LEU A 146 -6.57 5.61 -9.03
CA LEU A 146 -6.82 6.84 -8.27
C LEU A 146 -6.30 8.09 -8.99
N ASP A 147 -5.10 8.03 -9.58
CA ASP A 147 -4.52 9.17 -10.33
C ASP A 147 -5.40 9.56 -11.52
N LEU A 148 -6.03 8.58 -12.19
CA LEU A 148 -6.97 8.83 -13.27
C LEU A 148 -8.23 9.50 -12.73
N TYR A 149 -8.81 9.01 -11.64
CA TYR A 149 -9.98 9.60 -11.02
C TYR A 149 -9.74 11.03 -10.54
N LEU A 150 -8.56 11.32 -9.96
CA LEU A 150 -8.17 12.66 -9.54
C LEU A 150 -8.04 13.66 -10.70
N THR A 151 -7.83 13.18 -11.93
CA THR A 151 -7.81 14.05 -13.14
C THR A 151 -9.18 14.22 -13.77
N GLN A 152 -10.12 13.30 -13.54
CA GLN A 152 -11.45 13.29 -14.17
C GLN A 152 -12.53 13.93 -13.31
N TYR A 153 -12.40 13.87 -12.00
CA TYR A 153 -13.41 14.30 -11.04
C TYR A 153 -12.85 15.30 -10.04
N ASP A 154 -13.71 16.16 -9.51
CA ASP A 154 -13.36 16.93 -8.33
C ASP A 154 -13.20 15.98 -7.12
N ARG A 155 -12.29 16.29 -6.21
CA ARG A 155 -12.04 15.45 -5.01
C ARG A 155 -13.32 15.13 -4.23
N SER A 156 -14.23 16.10 -4.09
CA SER A 156 -15.52 15.92 -3.41
C SER A 156 -16.46 14.89 -4.07
N GLN A 157 -16.15 14.46 -5.29
CA GLN A 157 -16.91 13.46 -6.03
C GLN A 157 -16.32 12.06 -5.92
N LEU A 158 -15.16 11.91 -5.28
CA LEU A 158 -14.53 10.63 -5.02
C LEU A 158 -15.19 9.95 -3.81
N ILE A 159 -14.88 8.68 -3.61
CA ILE A 159 -15.41 7.93 -2.47
C ILE A 159 -14.89 8.46 -1.15
N GLN A 160 -15.77 8.53 -0.17
CA GLN A 160 -15.47 8.84 1.21
C GLN A 160 -16.31 7.96 2.12
N VAL A 161 -15.70 7.33 3.09
CA VAL A 161 -16.42 6.57 4.11
C VAL A 161 -17.24 7.53 4.97
N LYS A 162 -18.53 7.19 5.13
CA LYS A 162 -19.49 7.96 5.92
C LYS A 162 -19.61 7.42 7.34
N ASP A 163 -19.63 6.10 7.49
CA ASP A 163 -19.80 5.44 8.77
C ASP A 163 -19.24 4.03 8.73
N VAL A 164 -18.76 3.53 9.88
CA VAL A 164 -18.23 2.17 10.05
C VAL A 164 -18.91 1.53 11.24
N THR A 165 -19.56 0.39 11.00
CA THR A 165 -20.14 -0.46 12.04
C THR A 165 -19.26 -1.66 12.27
N VAL A 166 -18.92 -1.97 13.52
CA VAL A 166 -18.33 -3.25 13.89
C VAL A 166 -19.46 -4.22 14.22
N ASP A 167 -19.58 -5.28 13.43
CA ASP A 167 -20.66 -6.27 13.54
C ASP A 167 -20.32 -7.31 14.63
N SER A 168 -19.04 -7.70 14.73
CA SER A 168 -18.54 -8.58 15.79
C SER A 168 -17.04 -8.35 16.04
N CYS A 169 -16.59 -8.67 17.24
CA CYS A 169 -15.18 -8.71 17.61
C CYS A 169 -14.98 -9.85 18.62
N GLU A 170 -14.21 -10.85 18.23
CA GLU A 170 -13.96 -12.04 19.04
C GLU A 170 -12.47 -12.31 19.15
N GLN A 171 -11.99 -12.62 20.34
CA GLN A 171 -10.64 -13.14 20.51
C GLN A 171 -10.60 -14.57 19.93
N THR A 172 -9.66 -14.79 19.03
CA THR A 172 -9.48 -16.06 18.32
C THR A 172 -8.19 -16.75 18.71
N GLU A 173 -7.95 -17.93 18.14
CA GLU A 173 -6.70 -18.64 18.33
C GLU A 173 -5.51 -17.78 17.88
N SER A 174 -4.32 -18.02 18.44
CA SER A 174 -3.13 -17.24 18.13
C SER A 174 -2.78 -17.30 16.63
N PHE A 175 -2.37 -16.18 16.10
CA PHE A 175 -1.87 -16.05 14.74
C PHE A 175 -0.36 -16.28 14.69
N THR A 176 0.10 -17.17 13.81
CA THR A 176 1.52 -17.40 13.55
C THR A 176 1.81 -17.11 12.08
N PRO A 177 2.58 -16.06 11.74
CA PRO A 177 2.95 -15.78 10.36
C PRO A 177 3.69 -16.95 9.73
N GLN A 178 3.47 -17.19 8.43
CA GLN A 178 4.13 -18.26 7.71
C GLN A 178 5.68 -18.09 7.76
N GLY A 179 6.36 -19.12 8.24
CA GLY A 179 7.82 -19.11 8.38
C GLY A 179 8.33 -18.47 9.67
N SER A 180 7.44 -18.05 10.58
CA SER A 180 7.76 -17.56 11.92
C SER A 180 7.53 -18.66 12.97
N GLU A 181 8.28 -18.61 14.08
CA GLU A 181 8.00 -19.39 15.29
C GLU A 181 7.25 -18.56 16.34
N VAL A 182 7.02 -17.27 16.08
CA VAL A 182 6.36 -16.33 16.99
C VAL A 182 4.86 -16.36 16.73
N SER A 183 4.10 -16.55 17.81
CA SER A 183 2.63 -16.51 17.81
C SER A 183 2.15 -15.25 18.52
N TYR A 184 1.13 -14.61 17.96
CA TYR A 184 0.52 -13.40 18.48
C TYR A 184 -0.91 -13.66 18.95
N ASN A 185 -1.32 -13.04 20.06
CA ASN A 185 -2.73 -12.97 20.40
C ASN A 185 -3.48 -12.21 19.31
N CYS A 186 -4.68 -12.63 18.95
CA CYS A 186 -5.42 -12.00 17.87
C CYS A 186 -6.93 -11.92 18.13
N TRP A 187 -7.55 -11.02 17.39
CA TRP A 187 -8.99 -10.76 17.38
C TRP A 187 -9.47 -10.77 15.94
N THR A 188 -10.56 -11.47 15.70
CA THR A 188 -11.30 -11.37 14.46
C THR A 188 -12.36 -10.29 14.60
N VAL A 189 -12.28 -9.26 13.76
CA VAL A 189 -13.21 -8.12 13.76
C VAL A 189 -13.94 -8.10 12.43
N ASN A 190 -15.26 -8.30 12.46
CA ASN A 190 -16.11 -8.12 11.29
C ASN A 190 -16.67 -6.70 11.30
N ALA A 191 -16.50 -6.01 10.18
CA ALA A 191 -16.98 -4.65 10.04
C ALA A 191 -17.62 -4.40 8.67
N SER A 192 -18.63 -3.54 8.67
CA SER A 192 -19.30 -3.02 7.50
C SER A 192 -19.26 -1.49 7.49
N TRP A 193 -19.30 -0.88 6.30
CA TRP A 193 -19.25 0.57 6.18
C TRP A 193 -20.09 1.08 5.02
N THR A 194 -20.43 2.35 5.09
CA THR A 194 -21.17 3.05 4.06
C THR A 194 -20.33 4.21 3.50
N TYR A 195 -20.62 4.60 2.28
CA TYR A 195 -20.00 5.74 1.63
C TYR A 195 -20.92 6.95 1.62
N GLU A 196 -20.33 8.15 1.55
CA GLU A 196 -21.10 9.39 1.37
C GLU A 196 -21.91 9.37 0.08
N GLU A 197 -23.08 9.97 0.13
CA GLU A 197 -23.92 10.13 -1.04
C GLU A 197 -23.36 11.21 -1.98
N GLY A 198 -23.63 11.07 -3.30
CA GLY A 198 -23.23 12.07 -4.29
C GLY A 198 -21.85 11.87 -4.91
N THR A 199 -21.15 10.78 -4.56
CA THR A 199 -19.97 10.38 -5.33
C THR A 199 -20.34 10.10 -6.80
N SER A 200 -19.46 10.49 -7.72
CA SER A 200 -19.60 10.16 -9.15
C SER A 200 -19.14 8.73 -9.48
N MET A 201 -18.61 8.03 -8.49
CA MET A 201 -18.15 6.65 -8.63
C MET A 201 -19.29 5.66 -8.34
N ASN A 202 -19.28 4.53 -9.04
CA ASN A 202 -20.18 3.42 -8.73
C ASN A 202 -19.68 2.70 -7.46
N THR A 203 -20.38 2.90 -6.34
CA THR A 203 -19.99 2.29 -5.06
C THR A 203 -20.48 0.84 -4.91
N TYR A 204 -21.32 0.33 -5.80
CA TYR A 204 -21.81 -1.05 -5.73
C TYR A 204 -20.70 -2.10 -5.90
N ASP A 205 -19.69 -1.78 -6.70
CA ASP A 205 -18.56 -2.67 -6.95
C ASP A 205 -17.39 -2.43 -5.98
N ILE A 206 -17.56 -1.46 -5.05
CA ILE A 206 -16.56 -1.14 -4.06
C ILE A 206 -16.88 -1.88 -2.77
N GLN A 207 -15.85 -2.52 -2.19
CA GLN A 207 -15.98 -3.25 -0.94
C GLN A 207 -16.59 -2.36 0.15
N SER A 208 -17.55 -2.89 0.89
CA SER A 208 -18.25 -2.21 1.99
C SER A 208 -18.35 -3.07 3.26
N SER A 209 -17.69 -4.21 3.30
CA SER A 209 -17.56 -5.05 4.48
C SER A 209 -16.28 -5.91 4.39
N ALA A 210 -15.72 -6.28 5.53
CA ALA A 210 -14.59 -7.20 5.63
C ALA A 210 -14.49 -7.84 7.00
N GLU A 211 -13.80 -8.97 7.04
CA GLU A 211 -13.24 -9.56 8.24
C GLU A 211 -11.77 -9.13 8.38
N PHE A 212 -11.41 -8.63 9.55
CA PHE A 212 -10.06 -8.17 9.87
C PHE A 212 -9.46 -9.07 10.95
N LEU A 213 -8.26 -9.58 10.71
CA LEU A 213 -7.47 -10.23 11.73
C LEU A 213 -6.53 -9.20 12.37
N VAL A 214 -6.80 -8.83 13.60
CA VAL A 214 -6.00 -7.87 14.38
C VAL A 214 -5.11 -8.65 15.36
N VAL A 215 -3.83 -8.35 15.39
CA VAL A 215 -2.83 -9.04 16.23
C VAL A 215 -2.19 -8.08 17.22
N ASP A 216 -1.81 -8.60 18.39
CA ASP A 216 -1.01 -7.88 19.37
C ASP A 216 0.48 -8.09 19.08
N HIS A 217 1.12 -7.06 18.54
CA HIS A 217 2.53 -7.06 18.22
C HIS A 217 3.29 -6.16 19.23
N ASP A 218 3.84 -6.78 20.24
CA ASP A 218 4.59 -6.12 21.32
C ASP A 218 3.80 -5.00 22.03
N GLY A 219 2.50 -5.24 22.27
CA GLY A 219 1.60 -4.31 22.95
C GLY A 219 0.97 -3.26 22.03
N ARG A 220 1.24 -3.33 20.74
CA ARG A 220 0.59 -2.52 19.69
C ARG A 220 -0.30 -3.42 18.84
N LEU A 221 -1.55 -3.04 18.65
CA LEU A 221 -2.43 -3.78 17.75
C LEU A 221 -2.17 -3.41 16.28
N GLU A 222 -2.12 -4.41 15.40
CA GLU A 222 -1.89 -4.26 13.97
C GLU A 222 -2.79 -5.22 13.19
N ILE A 223 -3.20 -4.85 11.96
CA ILE A 223 -4.03 -5.68 11.08
C ILE A 223 -3.12 -6.61 10.27
N ALA A 224 -3.23 -7.91 10.51
CA ALA A 224 -2.43 -8.94 9.84
C ALA A 224 -3.08 -9.50 8.59
N ALA A 225 -4.42 -9.50 8.50
CA ALA A 225 -5.16 -9.95 7.33
C ALA A 225 -6.47 -9.16 7.18
N ILE A 226 -6.94 -9.09 5.94
CA ILE A 226 -8.21 -8.47 5.55
C ILE A 226 -8.85 -9.41 4.52
N ASP A 227 -9.93 -10.06 4.89
CA ASP A 227 -10.65 -10.97 4.03
C ASP A 227 -12.00 -10.38 3.60
N ARG A 228 -12.36 -10.58 2.34
CA ARG A 228 -13.73 -10.28 1.92
C ARG A 228 -14.65 -11.34 2.49
N PRO A 229 -15.80 -10.97 3.06
CA PRO A 229 -16.83 -11.95 3.36
C PRO A 229 -17.16 -12.71 2.05
N GLU A 230 -17.20 -14.04 2.12
CA GLU A 230 -17.71 -14.83 1.00
C GLU A 230 -19.13 -14.34 0.72
N GLU A 231 -19.40 -13.85 -0.49
CA GLU A 231 -20.77 -13.65 -0.93
C GLU A 231 -21.45 -15.02 -0.83
N VAL A 232 -22.42 -15.14 0.05
CA VAL A 232 -23.30 -16.30 0.07
C VAL A 232 -24.09 -16.23 -1.25
N VAL A 233 -23.57 -16.89 -2.26
CA VAL A 233 -24.32 -17.14 -3.49
C VAL A 233 -25.46 -18.07 -3.04
N GLU A 234 -26.63 -17.49 -2.76
CA GLU A 234 -27.86 -18.27 -2.66
C GLU A 234 -28.03 -18.94 -4.03
N ASP A 235 -27.68 -20.22 -4.08
CA ASP A 235 -28.01 -21.08 -5.20
C ASP A 235 -29.54 -21.06 -5.36
N VAL A 236 -30.01 -20.16 -6.21
CA VAL A 236 -31.40 -20.21 -6.68
C VAL A 236 -31.52 -21.43 -7.56
N TYR A 237 -31.75 -22.58 -6.93
CA TYR A 237 -32.23 -23.76 -7.63
C TYR A 237 -33.61 -23.43 -8.16
N THR A 238 -33.72 -22.99 -9.38
CA THR A 238 -34.95 -23.05 -10.15
C THR A 238 -35.20 -24.50 -10.47
N GLU A 239 -36.02 -25.18 -9.66
CA GLU A 239 -36.65 -26.43 -10.05
C GLU A 239 -37.53 -26.17 -11.26
N TRP A 240 -37.29 -26.91 -12.36
CA TRP A 240 -38.15 -27.03 -13.55
C TRP A 240 -39.00 -28.26 -13.43
#